data_45af2515511e06fc83b4e5dc94f89201
#
_entry.id   45af2515511e06fc83b4e5dc94f89201
#
_cell.length_a   1.000
_cell.length_b   1.000
_cell.length_c   1.000
_cell.angle_alpha   90.00
_cell.angle_beta   90.00
_cell.angle_gamma   90.00
#
_symmetry.space_group_name_H-M   'P 1'
#
loop_
_entity.id
_entity.type
_entity.pdbx_description
1 polymer ?
#
loop_
_entity_poly.entity_id
_entity_poly.type
_entity_poly.pdbx_seq_one_letter_code
_entity_poly.pdbx_strand_id
1 'polypeptide(L)'
;MNGLINFLTNPNIMLYLTAYLIASIPFGVIIVKSLYSVDITKEGSKSIGATNVYRVLKNIDLKNAKKIAIITIICDVLKGFLPIIIAKFAGIDENVLWMMAVMAVLGHCFSAFLKFEGGKG
;
A
#
# COMPACT_ATOMS: atom_id res chain seq x y z
N MET A 1 -32.19 -5.21 -1.52
CA MET A 1 -31.40 -6.03 -0.59
C MET A 1 -30.62 -7.13 -1.29
N ASN A 2 -31.30 -7.97 -2.09
CA ASN A 2 -30.61 -9.07 -2.79
C ASN A 2 -29.53 -8.58 -3.77
N GLY A 3 -29.76 -7.46 -4.47
CA GLY A 3 -28.77 -6.90 -5.38
C GLY A 3 -27.49 -6.45 -4.68
N LEU A 4 -27.64 -5.84 -3.50
CA LEU A 4 -26.48 -5.42 -2.70
C LEU A 4 -25.71 -6.62 -2.17
N ILE A 5 -26.40 -7.64 -1.67
CA ILE A 5 -25.77 -8.85 -1.17
C ILE A 5 -25.02 -9.55 -2.31
N ASN A 6 -25.64 -9.67 -3.49
CA ASN A 6 -24.99 -10.28 -4.65
C ASN A 6 -23.75 -9.49 -5.08
N PHE A 7 -23.81 -8.16 -5.05
CA PHE A 7 -22.64 -7.33 -5.35
C PHE A 7 -21.51 -7.56 -4.36
N LEU A 8 -21.81 -7.51 -3.05
CA LEU A 8 -20.80 -7.63 -2.01
C LEU A 8 -20.18 -9.04 -1.93
N THR A 9 -20.92 -10.08 -2.34
CA THR A 9 -20.44 -11.45 -2.34
C THR A 9 -19.86 -11.90 -3.67
N ASN A 10 -19.85 -11.02 -4.69
CA ASN A 10 -19.24 -11.34 -5.97
C ASN A 10 -17.73 -11.57 -5.78
N PRO A 11 -17.18 -12.72 -6.25
CA PRO A 11 -15.75 -13.01 -6.07
C PRO A 11 -14.83 -11.93 -6.65
N ASN A 12 -15.19 -11.31 -7.77
CA ASN A 12 -14.38 -10.26 -8.37
C ASN A 12 -14.34 -9.01 -7.49
N ILE A 13 -15.47 -8.62 -6.92
CA ILE A 13 -15.54 -7.48 -6.01
C ILE A 13 -14.71 -7.76 -4.75
N MET A 14 -14.75 -8.98 -4.25
CA MET A 14 -13.91 -9.39 -3.11
C MET A 14 -12.43 -9.28 -3.43
N LEU A 15 -12.03 -9.68 -4.64
CA LEU A 15 -10.64 -9.54 -5.08
C LEU A 15 -10.22 -8.08 -5.20
N TYR A 16 -11.08 -7.22 -5.72
CA TYR A 16 -10.80 -5.79 -5.85
C TYR A 16 -10.62 -5.14 -4.47
N LEU A 17 -11.52 -5.44 -3.55
CA LEU A 17 -11.43 -4.93 -2.18
C LEU A 17 -10.18 -5.43 -1.46
N THR A 18 -9.84 -6.71 -1.64
CA THR A 18 -8.63 -7.30 -1.05
C THR A 18 -7.39 -6.61 -1.59
N ALA A 19 -7.28 -6.43 -2.91
CA ALA A 19 -6.15 -5.73 -3.52
C ALA A 19 -6.03 -4.31 -3.00
N TYR A 20 -7.14 -3.59 -2.89
CA TYR A 20 -7.17 -2.23 -2.36
C TYR A 20 -6.71 -2.18 -0.90
N LEU A 21 -7.26 -3.06 -0.04
CA LEU A 21 -6.95 -3.04 1.39
C LEU A 21 -5.49 -3.42 1.66
N ILE A 22 -4.97 -4.44 0.97
CA ILE A 22 -3.56 -4.84 1.12
C ILE A 22 -2.64 -3.71 0.67
N ALA A 23 -2.93 -3.10 -0.48
CA ALA A 23 -2.14 -1.99 -0.99
C ALA A 23 -2.26 -0.73 -0.13
N SER A 24 -3.33 -0.63 0.67
CA SER A 24 -3.52 0.48 1.61
C SER A 24 -2.59 0.43 2.82
N ILE A 25 -1.95 -0.70 3.10
CA ILE A 25 -1.06 -0.83 4.26
C ILE A 25 0.12 0.13 4.09
N PRO A 26 0.27 1.15 4.97
CA PRO A 26 1.32 2.14 4.81
C PRO A 26 2.61 1.67 5.47
N PHE A 27 3.39 0.83 4.77
CA PHE A 27 4.58 0.21 5.35
C PHE A 27 5.62 1.23 5.82
N GLY A 28 5.85 2.29 5.06
CA GLY A 28 6.79 3.33 5.47
C GLY A 28 6.42 3.97 6.80
N VAL A 29 5.15 4.29 6.97
CA VAL A 29 4.62 4.85 8.22
C VAL A 29 4.83 3.87 9.38
N ILE A 30 4.46 2.61 9.16
CA ILE A 30 4.53 1.57 10.19
C ILE A 30 5.98 1.29 10.59
N ILE A 31 6.88 1.14 9.62
CA ILE A 31 8.28 0.82 9.88
C ILE A 31 8.95 1.94 10.67
N VAL A 32 8.81 3.19 10.21
CA VAL A 32 9.47 4.32 10.86
C VAL A 32 8.90 4.55 12.26
N LYS A 33 7.60 4.46 12.42
CA LYS A 33 6.98 4.63 13.73
C LYS A 33 7.39 3.53 14.70
N SER A 34 7.49 2.28 14.22
CA SER A 34 7.90 1.15 15.06
C SER A 34 9.35 1.25 15.50
N LEU A 35 10.26 1.69 14.62
CA LEU A 35 11.69 1.74 14.91
C LEU A 35 12.14 3.04 15.56
N TYR A 36 11.51 4.16 15.24
CA TYR A 36 11.98 5.49 15.65
C TYR A 36 10.94 6.31 16.39
N SER A 37 9.72 5.80 16.54
CA SER A 37 8.61 6.50 17.19
C SER A 37 8.30 7.84 16.52
N VAL A 38 8.52 7.93 15.20
CA VAL A 38 8.29 9.14 14.40
C VAL A 38 7.19 8.86 13.39
N ASP A 39 6.27 9.82 13.23
CA ASP A 39 5.20 9.74 12.25
C ASP A 39 5.57 10.56 11.01
N ILE A 40 5.94 9.87 9.92
CA ILE A 40 6.36 10.54 8.68
C ILE A 40 5.23 11.29 7.99
N THR A 41 3.97 11.06 8.37
CA THR A 41 2.84 11.84 7.83
C THR A 41 2.81 13.27 8.35
N LYS A 42 3.58 13.55 9.40
CA LYS A 42 3.70 14.87 10.02
C LYS A 42 5.06 15.50 9.79
N GLU A 43 5.95 14.84 9.08
CA GLU A 43 7.32 15.27 8.88
C GLU A 43 7.69 15.30 7.39
N GLY A 44 8.67 16.11 7.04
CA GLY A 44 9.17 16.22 5.68
C GLY A 44 8.07 16.60 4.69
N SER A 45 7.90 15.80 3.63
CA SER A 45 6.84 16.02 2.65
C SER A 45 5.47 15.50 3.10
N LYS A 46 5.43 14.86 4.26
CA LYS A 46 4.22 14.22 4.83
C LYS A 46 3.70 13.07 3.98
N SER A 47 4.45 12.63 3.00
CA SER A 47 4.12 11.46 2.17
C SER A 47 4.46 10.18 2.91
N ILE A 48 3.76 9.08 2.57
CA ILE A 48 4.01 7.75 3.15
C ILE A 48 5.07 6.96 2.39
N GLY A 49 5.59 7.48 1.29
CA GLY A 49 6.50 6.76 0.43
C GLY A 49 7.95 6.77 0.90
N ALA A 50 8.77 5.96 0.22
CA ALA A 50 10.17 5.77 0.57
C ALA A 50 11.01 7.06 0.49
N THR A 51 10.69 7.96 -0.42
CA THR A 51 11.41 9.23 -0.53
C THR A 51 11.27 10.04 0.76
N ASN A 52 10.07 10.11 1.32
CA ASN A 52 9.87 10.82 2.58
C ASN A 52 10.48 10.04 3.76
N VAL A 53 10.44 8.72 3.73
CA VAL A 53 11.13 7.89 4.73
C VAL A 53 12.61 8.28 4.78
N TYR A 54 13.27 8.32 3.62
CA TYR A 54 14.67 8.72 3.55
C TYR A 54 14.87 10.16 4.04
N ARG A 55 14.02 11.08 3.58
CA ARG A 55 14.12 12.51 3.94
C ARG A 55 14.04 12.72 5.46
N VAL A 56 13.12 12.03 6.12
CA VAL A 56 12.96 12.14 7.57
C VAL A 56 14.11 11.46 8.30
N LEU A 57 14.47 10.24 7.89
CA LEU A 57 15.47 9.45 8.59
C LEU A 57 16.90 9.96 8.41
N LYS A 58 17.21 10.65 7.31
CA LYS A 58 18.56 11.18 7.11
C LYS A 58 18.97 12.18 8.21
N ASN A 59 18.00 12.79 8.88
CA ASN A 59 18.24 13.73 9.99
C ASN A 59 18.24 13.03 11.35
N ILE A 60 17.80 11.78 11.41
CA ILE A 60 17.68 11.02 12.67
C ILE A 60 18.71 9.89 12.71
N ASP A 61 18.84 9.14 11.64
CA ASP A 61 19.70 7.96 11.55
C ASP A 61 20.20 7.83 10.11
N LEU A 62 21.17 8.68 9.77
CA LEU A 62 21.71 8.74 8.40
C LEU A 62 22.27 7.39 7.95
N LYS A 63 22.86 6.61 8.88
CA LYS A 63 23.45 5.32 8.56
C LYS A 63 22.43 4.34 7.99
N ASN A 64 21.21 4.33 8.51
CA ASN A 64 20.17 3.36 8.14
C ASN A 64 19.07 3.97 7.25
N ALA A 65 19.11 5.29 7.00
CA ALA A 65 18.05 5.98 6.27
C ALA A 65 17.78 5.37 4.89
N LYS A 66 18.85 5.14 4.12
CA LYS A 66 18.73 4.57 2.76
C LYS A 66 18.24 3.12 2.82
N LYS A 67 18.74 2.33 3.76
CA LYS A 67 18.34 0.93 3.93
C LYS A 67 16.85 0.81 4.21
N ILE A 68 16.33 1.64 5.12
CA ILE A 68 14.92 1.58 5.50
C ILE A 68 14.04 2.10 4.37
N ALA A 69 14.49 3.11 3.63
CA ALA A 69 13.78 3.58 2.44
C ALA A 69 13.67 2.46 1.38
N ILE A 70 14.75 1.73 1.15
CA ILE A 70 14.74 0.60 0.20
C ILE A 70 13.79 -0.50 0.66
N ILE A 71 13.79 -0.83 1.95
CA ILE A 71 12.86 -1.81 2.51
C ILE A 71 11.42 -1.35 2.30
N THR A 72 11.14 -0.06 2.47
CA THR A 72 9.82 0.51 2.22
C THR A 72 9.39 0.32 0.77
N ILE A 73 10.30 0.59 -0.19
CA ILE A 73 9.99 0.37 -1.61
C ILE A 73 9.65 -1.10 -1.86
N ILE A 74 10.45 -2.01 -1.34
CA ILE A 74 10.22 -3.45 -1.53
C ILE A 74 8.86 -3.84 -0.97
N CYS A 75 8.53 -3.41 0.24
CA CYS A 75 7.22 -3.71 0.84
C CYS A 75 6.07 -3.12 0.05
N ASP A 76 6.21 -1.87 -0.44
CA ASP A 76 5.15 -1.22 -1.21
C ASP A 76 4.94 -1.89 -2.57
N VAL A 77 6.00 -2.34 -3.22
CA VAL A 77 5.89 -3.11 -4.47
C VAL A 77 5.23 -4.46 -4.21
N LEU A 78 5.67 -5.18 -3.19
CA LEU A 78 5.15 -6.51 -2.89
C LEU A 78 3.67 -6.47 -2.49
N LYS A 79 3.24 -5.48 -1.73
CA LYS A 79 1.84 -5.41 -1.31
C LYS A 79 0.88 -5.24 -2.50
N GLY A 80 1.34 -4.58 -3.57
CA GLY A 80 0.55 -4.44 -4.80
C GLY A 80 0.66 -5.64 -5.72
N PHE A 81 1.84 -6.24 -5.79
CA PHE A 81 2.16 -7.30 -6.74
C PHE A 81 1.71 -8.69 -6.27
N LEU A 82 1.93 -9.04 -5.00
CA LEU A 82 1.65 -10.40 -4.51
C LEU A 82 0.20 -10.84 -4.66
N PRO A 83 -0.81 -10.03 -4.32
CA PRO A 83 -2.20 -10.45 -4.52
C PRO A 83 -2.51 -10.77 -5.98
N ILE A 84 -1.94 -10.00 -6.92
CA ILE A 84 -2.15 -10.18 -8.35
C ILE A 84 -1.50 -11.48 -8.82
N ILE A 85 -0.28 -11.76 -8.39
CA ILE A 85 0.43 -12.99 -8.76
C ILE A 85 -0.29 -14.22 -8.21
N ILE A 86 -0.74 -14.16 -6.97
CA ILE A 86 -1.50 -15.26 -6.36
C ILE A 86 -2.79 -15.50 -7.15
N ALA A 87 -3.52 -14.44 -7.50
CA ALA A 87 -4.73 -14.55 -8.29
C ALA A 87 -4.46 -15.12 -9.67
N LYS A 88 -3.36 -14.71 -10.30
CA LYS A 88 -2.96 -15.24 -11.61
C LYS A 88 -2.74 -16.76 -11.56
N PHE A 89 -2.02 -17.24 -10.58
CA PHE A 89 -1.79 -18.67 -10.41
C PHE A 89 -3.05 -19.44 -10.02
N ALA A 90 -4.04 -18.76 -9.45
CA ALA A 90 -5.34 -19.35 -9.15
C ALA A 90 -6.26 -19.42 -10.37
N GLY A 91 -5.79 -18.95 -11.54
CA GLY A 91 -6.59 -19.00 -12.76
C GLY A 91 -7.57 -17.85 -12.95
N ILE A 92 -7.38 -16.75 -12.22
CA ILE A 92 -8.26 -15.58 -12.33
C ILE A 92 -8.06 -14.90 -13.69
N ASP A 93 -9.16 -14.47 -14.30
CA ASP A 93 -9.18 -13.85 -15.61
C ASP A 93 -8.31 -12.58 -15.66
N GLU A 94 -7.66 -12.37 -16.79
CA GLU A 94 -6.72 -11.26 -16.98
C GLU A 94 -7.37 -9.89 -16.75
N ASN A 95 -8.63 -9.72 -17.19
CA ASN A 95 -9.34 -8.46 -16.98
C ASN A 95 -9.48 -8.13 -15.49
N VAL A 96 -9.71 -9.14 -14.67
CA VAL A 96 -9.81 -8.99 -13.22
C VAL A 96 -8.44 -8.63 -12.63
N LEU A 97 -7.36 -9.24 -13.14
CA LEU A 97 -5.99 -8.94 -12.68
C LEU A 97 -5.64 -7.48 -12.94
N TRP A 98 -5.98 -6.96 -14.12
CA TRP A 98 -5.74 -5.54 -14.43
C TRP A 98 -6.53 -4.60 -13.51
N MET A 99 -7.78 -4.94 -13.21
CA MET A 99 -8.57 -4.14 -12.28
C MET A 99 -8.01 -4.22 -10.85
N MET A 100 -7.49 -5.38 -10.44
CA MET A 100 -6.80 -5.50 -9.15
C MET A 100 -5.57 -4.57 -9.10
N ALA A 101 -4.85 -4.44 -10.21
CA ALA A 101 -3.71 -3.53 -10.29
C ALA A 101 -4.14 -2.07 -10.10
N VAL A 102 -5.25 -1.67 -10.73
CA VAL A 102 -5.82 -0.32 -10.54
C VAL A 102 -6.21 -0.11 -9.09
N MET A 103 -6.86 -1.09 -8.47
CA MET A 103 -7.25 -1.00 -7.06
C MET A 103 -6.05 -0.93 -6.13
N ALA A 104 -4.94 -1.61 -6.48
CA ALA A 104 -3.71 -1.53 -5.71
C ALA A 104 -3.11 -0.12 -5.76
N VAL A 105 -3.10 0.52 -6.93
CA VAL A 105 -2.64 1.92 -7.06
C VAL A 105 -3.51 2.85 -6.22
N LEU A 106 -4.84 2.68 -6.29
CA LEU A 106 -5.77 3.47 -5.50
C LEU A 106 -5.55 3.24 -4.00
N GLY A 107 -5.28 2.00 -3.59
CA GLY A 107 -5.00 1.70 -2.19
C GLY A 107 -3.75 2.39 -1.68
N HIS A 108 -2.70 2.41 -2.49
CA HIS A 108 -1.46 3.11 -2.12
C HIS A 108 -1.68 4.64 -2.05
N CYS A 109 -2.37 5.20 -3.03
CA CYS A 109 -2.59 6.65 -3.09
C CYS A 109 -3.65 7.15 -2.12
N PHE A 110 -4.68 6.35 -1.86
CA PHE A 110 -5.84 6.73 -1.03
C PHE A 110 -6.08 5.68 0.05
N SER A 111 -5.10 5.50 0.93
CA SER A 111 -5.12 4.45 1.94
C SER A 111 -6.29 4.62 2.92
N ALA A 112 -7.07 3.55 3.09
CA ALA A 112 -8.15 3.52 4.07
C ALA A 112 -7.61 3.63 5.50
N PHE A 113 -6.37 3.16 5.75
CA PHE A 113 -5.75 3.22 7.08
C PHE A 113 -5.25 4.61 7.43
N LEU A 114 -5.18 5.52 6.45
CA LEU A 114 -4.76 6.90 6.64
C LEU A 114 -5.86 7.89 6.25
N LYS A 115 -7.13 7.47 6.44
CA LYS A 115 -8.31 8.29 6.12
C LYS A 115 -8.31 8.76 4.67
N PHE A 116 -7.90 7.86 3.76
CA PHE A 116 -7.81 8.10 2.32
C PHE A 116 -6.75 9.13 1.93
N GLU A 117 -5.84 9.45 2.83
CA GLU A 117 -4.65 10.25 2.56
C GLU A 117 -3.46 9.29 2.45
N GLY A 118 -2.89 9.17 1.29
CA GLY A 118 -1.81 8.23 1.06
C GLY A 118 -0.62 8.86 0.38
N GLY A 119 0.11 8.05 -0.35
CA GLY A 119 1.24 8.49 -1.14
C GLY A 119 0.80 9.41 -2.27
N LYS A 120 1.66 10.34 -2.63
CA LYS A 120 1.36 11.30 -3.70
C LYS A 120 1.86 10.79 -5.06
N GLY A 121 1.46 9.61 -5.37
CA GLY A 121 1.84 8.98 -6.60
C GLY A 121 2.99 8.09 -6.50
#